data_08237809c221f927cd7880c7573a8c4a
#
_entry.id   08237809c221f927cd7880c7573a8c4a
#
_cell.length_a   1.000
_cell.length_b   1.000
_cell.length_c   1.000
_cell.angle_alpha   90.00
_cell.angle_beta   90.00
_cell.angle_gamma   90.00
#
_symmetry.space_group_name_H-M   'P 1'
#
loop_
_entity.id
_entity.type
_entity.pdbx_description
1 polymer ?
#
loop_
_entity_poly.entity_id
_entity_poly.type
_entity_poly.pdbx_seq_one_letter_code
_entity_poly.pdbx_strand_id
1 'polypeptide(L)'
;MLTLYEPKYEDLRFRQMMLADEDTMSYNHAWGGTIPFGEDKWRDWYDCWIADPDGKRYYRYLKNEDGQFVGEIAYHYDAEMQQEIANVMIYAKYRKRGYGGEALDLLCSTAKSNGVSVLYDDIAIDNPAVSLFLKHGFVEESRTEEIILLKKEL
;
A
#
# COMPACT_ATOMS: atom_id res chain seq x y z
N MET A 1 -6.80 -14.37 9.42
CA MET A 1 -5.94 -13.31 9.99
C MET A 1 -4.70 -13.10 9.13
N LEU A 2 -4.38 -11.86 8.83
CA LEU A 2 -3.19 -11.52 8.07
C LEU A 2 -1.97 -11.37 8.96
N THR A 3 -0.81 -11.74 8.43
CA THR A 3 0.48 -11.47 9.07
C THR A 3 1.38 -10.69 8.11
N LEU A 4 2.29 -9.91 8.67
CA LEU A 4 3.26 -9.14 7.88
C LEU A 4 4.49 -10.00 7.59
N TYR A 5 5.02 -9.84 6.39
CA TYR A 5 6.20 -10.57 5.94
C TYR A 5 7.17 -9.62 5.23
N GLU A 6 8.42 -9.60 5.67
CA GLU A 6 9.45 -8.82 4.99
C GLU A 6 9.92 -9.60 3.77
N PRO A 7 9.71 -9.09 2.54
CA PRO A 7 10.09 -9.84 1.34
C PRO A 7 11.59 -10.05 1.24
N LYS A 8 11.98 -11.24 0.78
CA LYS A 8 13.33 -11.50 0.30
C LYS A 8 13.44 -11.03 -1.14
N TYR A 9 14.65 -10.90 -1.63
CA TYR A 9 14.86 -10.41 -3.00
C TYR A 9 14.10 -11.23 -4.04
N GLU A 10 14.16 -12.55 -3.95
CA GLU A 10 13.46 -13.44 -4.88
C GLU A 10 11.93 -13.38 -4.76
N ASP A 11 11.40 -12.91 -3.63
CA ASP A 11 9.96 -12.77 -3.43
C ASP A 11 9.37 -11.60 -4.24
N LEU A 12 10.21 -10.74 -4.81
CA LEU A 12 9.75 -9.59 -5.61
C LEU A 12 8.97 -10.02 -6.85
N ARG A 13 9.04 -11.27 -7.22
CA ARG A 13 8.20 -11.84 -8.27
C ARG A 13 6.72 -11.64 -7.99
N PHE A 14 6.30 -11.74 -6.72
CA PHE A 14 4.91 -11.50 -6.35
C PHE A 14 4.51 -10.04 -6.58
N ARG A 15 5.38 -9.09 -6.20
CA ARG A 15 5.13 -7.68 -6.48
C ARG A 15 5.02 -7.42 -7.98
N GLN A 16 5.92 -7.99 -8.76
CA GLN A 16 5.88 -7.89 -10.22
C GLN A 16 4.53 -8.39 -10.77
N MET A 17 4.07 -9.52 -10.24
CA MET A 17 2.80 -10.12 -10.66
C MET A 17 1.61 -9.23 -10.33
N MET A 18 1.57 -8.66 -9.12
CA MET A 18 0.49 -7.74 -8.74
C MET A 18 0.46 -6.50 -9.63
N LEU A 19 1.62 -5.89 -9.86
CA LEU A 19 1.71 -4.65 -10.64
C LEU A 19 1.40 -4.87 -12.13
N ALA A 20 1.54 -6.10 -12.62
CA ALA A 20 1.23 -6.46 -14.01
C ALA A 20 -0.22 -6.92 -14.19
N ASP A 21 -0.95 -7.15 -13.11
CA ASP A 21 -2.31 -7.66 -13.17
C ASP A 21 -3.30 -6.52 -13.36
N GLU A 22 -4.00 -6.51 -14.50
CA GLU A 22 -4.94 -5.44 -14.85
C GLU A 22 -6.05 -5.27 -13.83
N ASP A 23 -6.59 -6.37 -13.31
CA ASP A 23 -7.66 -6.30 -12.30
C ASP A 23 -7.17 -5.70 -11.00
N THR A 24 -5.98 -6.11 -10.54
CA THR A 24 -5.37 -5.55 -9.34
C THR A 24 -5.10 -4.06 -9.49
N MET A 25 -4.63 -3.64 -10.66
CA MET A 25 -4.21 -2.26 -10.93
C MET A 25 -5.30 -1.39 -11.54
N SER A 26 -6.53 -1.87 -11.63
CA SER A 26 -7.64 -1.11 -12.24
C SER A 26 -7.90 0.23 -11.55
N TYR A 27 -7.71 0.30 -10.22
CA TYR A 27 -7.87 1.55 -9.46
C TYR A 27 -6.79 2.59 -9.78
N ASN A 28 -5.69 2.16 -10.38
CA ASN A 28 -4.55 3.02 -10.71
C ASN A 28 -4.66 3.68 -12.09
N HIS A 29 -5.85 3.66 -12.68
CA HIS A 29 -6.06 4.18 -14.04
C HIS A 29 -5.65 5.65 -14.19
N ALA A 30 -5.82 6.46 -13.16
CA ALA A 30 -5.44 7.88 -13.17
C ALA A 30 -3.91 8.06 -13.26
N TRP A 31 -3.14 7.04 -12.91
CA TRP A 31 -1.67 7.05 -12.93
C TRP A 31 -1.09 6.04 -13.95
N GLY A 32 -1.89 5.56 -14.89
CA GLY A 32 -1.43 4.70 -15.98
C GLY A 32 -1.75 3.21 -15.87
N GLY A 33 -2.44 2.77 -14.82
CA GLY A 33 -2.85 1.37 -14.66
C GLY A 33 -1.72 0.47 -14.19
N THR A 34 -1.42 -0.59 -14.95
CA THR A 34 -0.35 -1.53 -14.61
C THR A 34 1.03 -0.86 -14.65
N ILE A 35 1.94 -1.36 -13.83
CA ILE A 35 3.29 -0.80 -13.69
C ILE A 35 4.32 -1.88 -14.04
N PRO A 36 5.21 -1.64 -15.03
CA PRO A 36 6.29 -2.58 -15.32
C PRO A 36 7.26 -2.67 -14.14
N PHE A 37 7.54 -3.89 -13.69
CA PHE A 37 8.47 -4.14 -12.60
C PHE A 37 9.31 -5.38 -12.89
N GLY A 38 10.07 -5.33 -14.00
CA GLY A 38 10.97 -6.42 -14.36
C GLY A 38 12.17 -6.52 -13.42
N GLU A 39 12.89 -7.64 -13.51
CA GLU A 39 14.04 -7.90 -12.65
C GLU A 39 15.12 -6.82 -12.72
N ASP A 40 15.21 -6.10 -13.85
CA ASP A 40 16.11 -4.97 -14.02
C ASP A 40 15.84 -3.84 -13.04
N LYS A 41 14.63 -3.76 -12.49
CA LYS A 41 14.22 -2.72 -11.52
C LYS A 41 14.25 -3.21 -10.08
N TRP A 42 14.41 -4.51 -9.85
CA TRP A 42 14.28 -5.09 -8.52
C TRP A 42 15.36 -4.61 -7.56
N ARG A 43 16.62 -4.53 -8.01
CA ARG A 43 17.74 -4.21 -7.12
C ARG A 43 17.58 -2.83 -6.50
N ASP A 44 17.34 -1.82 -7.32
CA ASP A 44 17.22 -0.44 -6.83
C ASP A 44 16.01 -0.30 -5.91
N TRP A 45 14.89 -0.92 -6.28
CA TRP A 45 13.69 -0.87 -5.45
C TRP A 45 13.91 -1.58 -4.11
N TYR A 46 14.51 -2.77 -4.14
CA TYR A 46 14.75 -3.56 -2.92
C TYR A 46 15.69 -2.82 -1.97
N ASP A 47 16.75 -2.24 -2.49
CA ASP A 47 17.71 -1.48 -1.68
C ASP A 47 17.03 -0.29 -1.00
N CYS A 48 16.14 0.43 -1.71
CA CYS A 48 15.44 1.60 -1.17
C CYS A 48 14.36 1.25 -0.16
N TRP A 49 13.66 0.15 -0.37
CA TRP A 49 12.45 -0.15 0.41
C TRP A 49 12.66 -1.20 1.49
N ILE A 50 13.58 -2.12 1.31
CA ILE A 50 13.77 -3.26 2.23
C ILE A 50 15.15 -3.23 2.89
N ALA A 51 16.24 -3.20 2.09
CA ALA A 51 17.59 -3.34 2.61
C ALA A 51 18.06 -2.08 3.35
N ASP A 52 17.76 -0.89 2.82
CA ASP A 52 18.19 0.37 3.40
C ASP A 52 17.10 1.45 3.25
N PRO A 53 15.98 1.31 3.96
CA PRO A 53 14.88 2.28 3.87
C PRO A 53 15.18 3.63 4.53
N ASP A 54 16.30 3.75 5.26
CA ASP A 54 16.78 4.99 5.87
C ASP A 54 15.73 5.68 6.76
N GLY A 55 14.87 4.87 7.40
CA GLY A 55 13.80 5.40 8.24
C GLY A 55 12.70 6.14 7.48
N LYS A 56 12.76 6.19 6.15
CA LYS A 56 11.84 6.96 5.31
C LYS A 56 10.80 6.12 4.61
N ARG A 57 10.97 4.81 4.58
CA ARG A 57 10.08 3.89 3.87
C ARG A 57 9.82 2.66 4.70
N TYR A 58 8.63 2.10 4.53
CA TYR A 58 8.25 0.84 5.16
C TYR A 58 7.44 0.03 4.14
N TYR A 59 7.74 -1.25 3.99
CA TYR A 59 7.06 -2.12 3.03
C TYR A 59 7.02 -3.54 3.55
N ARG A 60 5.83 -4.16 3.51
CA ARG A 60 5.66 -5.57 3.89
C ARG A 60 4.64 -6.23 2.98
N TYR A 61 4.86 -7.51 2.71
CA TYR A 61 3.81 -8.35 2.14
C TYR A 61 2.83 -8.75 3.23
N LEU A 62 1.61 -9.06 2.78
CA LEU A 62 0.55 -9.62 3.62
C LEU A 62 0.44 -11.10 3.31
N LYS A 63 0.47 -11.93 4.35
CA LYS A 63 0.22 -13.37 4.25
C LYS A 63 -1.11 -13.71 4.90
N ASN A 64 -1.89 -14.58 4.27
CA ASN A 64 -3.09 -15.13 4.89
C ASN A 64 -2.75 -16.34 5.77
N GLU A 65 -3.75 -16.94 6.37
CA GLU A 65 -3.60 -18.10 7.26
C GLU A 65 -3.05 -19.35 6.56
N ASP A 66 -3.15 -19.41 5.24
CA ASP A 66 -2.60 -20.50 4.43
C ASP A 66 -1.15 -20.23 4.00
N GLY A 67 -0.57 -19.13 4.45
CA GLY A 67 0.80 -18.75 4.09
C GLY A 67 0.96 -18.19 2.69
N GLN A 68 -0.13 -17.80 2.04
CA GLN A 68 -0.11 -17.22 0.69
C GLN A 68 0.09 -15.71 0.77
N PHE A 69 0.87 -15.17 -0.16
CA PHE A 69 0.96 -13.71 -0.33
C PHE A 69 -0.34 -13.20 -0.96
N VAL A 70 -0.99 -12.26 -0.31
CA VAL A 70 -2.29 -11.73 -0.78
C VAL A 70 -2.27 -10.24 -1.08
N GLY A 71 -1.21 -9.54 -0.73
CA GLY A 71 -1.11 -8.11 -0.97
C GLY A 71 0.09 -7.48 -0.29
N GLU A 72 0.03 -6.18 -0.17
CA GLU A 72 1.08 -5.38 0.45
C GLU A 72 0.53 -4.23 1.26
N ILE A 73 1.31 -3.79 2.25
CA ILE A 73 1.16 -2.49 2.89
C ILE A 73 2.48 -1.74 2.82
N ALA A 74 2.40 -0.43 2.70
CA ALA A 74 3.59 0.41 2.65
C ALA A 74 3.26 1.81 3.14
N TYR A 75 4.27 2.53 3.59
CA TYR A 75 4.22 3.98 3.73
C TYR A 75 5.61 4.56 3.49
N HIS A 76 5.65 5.82 3.10
CA HIS A 76 6.91 6.52 2.90
C HIS A 76 6.74 8.00 3.22
N TYR A 77 7.83 8.63 3.64
CA TYR A 77 7.84 10.06 3.87
C TYR A 77 8.02 10.81 2.55
N ASP A 78 7.10 11.72 2.26
CA ASP A 78 7.20 12.62 1.13
C ASP A 78 7.74 13.98 1.63
N ALA A 79 8.98 14.28 1.27
CA ALA A 79 9.67 15.48 1.75
C ALA A 79 9.05 16.76 1.21
N GLU A 80 8.49 16.73 0.02
CA GLU A 80 7.85 17.88 -0.61
C GLU A 80 6.57 18.27 0.09
N MET A 81 5.73 17.29 0.40
CA MET A 81 4.48 17.48 1.12
C MET A 81 4.65 17.45 2.63
N GLN A 82 5.80 16.96 3.11
CA GLN A 82 6.09 16.74 4.54
C GLN A 82 5.04 15.84 5.19
N GLN A 83 4.69 14.76 4.50
CA GLN A 83 3.65 13.82 4.91
C GLN A 83 4.10 12.38 4.73
N GLU A 84 3.61 11.50 5.61
CA GLU A 84 3.74 10.06 5.44
C GLU A 84 2.60 9.56 4.56
N ILE A 85 2.93 9.02 3.40
CA ILE A 85 1.95 8.56 2.41
C ILE A 85 1.82 7.04 2.50
N ALA A 86 0.59 6.58 2.67
CA ALA A 86 0.26 5.17 2.82
C ALA A 86 -0.11 4.52 1.50
N ASN A 87 0.07 3.20 1.43
CA ASN A 87 -0.40 2.38 0.33
C ASN A 87 -0.86 1.03 0.85
N VAL A 88 -2.03 0.58 0.40
CA VAL A 88 -2.56 -0.75 0.66
C VAL A 88 -3.00 -1.33 -0.67
N MET A 89 -2.54 -2.53 -0.99
CA MET A 89 -2.93 -3.22 -2.21
C MET A 89 -3.25 -4.68 -1.89
N ILE A 90 -4.42 -5.14 -2.30
CA ILE A 90 -4.80 -6.55 -2.24
C ILE A 90 -4.84 -7.10 -3.67
N TYR A 91 -4.14 -8.21 -3.90
CA TYR A 91 -4.18 -8.88 -5.18
C TYR A 91 -5.63 -9.24 -5.52
N ALA A 92 -6.09 -8.90 -6.70
CA ALA A 92 -7.50 -8.98 -7.08
C ALA A 92 -8.11 -10.36 -6.81
N LYS A 93 -7.33 -11.41 -7.04
CA LYS A 93 -7.71 -12.80 -6.77
C LYS A 93 -8.20 -13.04 -5.34
N TYR A 94 -7.73 -12.25 -4.38
CA TYR A 94 -8.05 -12.41 -2.96
C TYR A 94 -8.99 -11.32 -2.42
N ARG A 95 -9.55 -10.49 -3.29
CA ARG A 95 -10.49 -9.44 -2.88
C ARG A 95 -11.82 -10.02 -2.41
N LYS A 96 -12.62 -9.17 -1.74
CA LYS A 96 -13.93 -9.51 -1.19
C LYS A 96 -13.90 -10.57 -0.10
N ARG A 97 -12.80 -10.64 0.65
CA ARG A 97 -12.60 -11.55 1.79
C ARG A 97 -12.33 -10.81 3.09
N GLY A 98 -12.43 -9.47 3.09
CA GLY A 98 -12.17 -8.65 4.27
C GLY A 98 -10.70 -8.32 4.50
N TYR A 99 -9.81 -8.72 3.62
CA TYR A 99 -8.36 -8.46 3.79
C TYR A 99 -8.00 -6.99 3.72
N GLY A 100 -8.71 -6.19 2.91
CA GLY A 100 -8.43 -4.77 2.77
C GLY A 100 -8.56 -4.01 4.08
N GLY A 101 -9.63 -4.25 4.83
CA GLY A 101 -9.85 -3.63 6.14
C GLY A 101 -8.83 -4.07 7.17
N GLU A 102 -8.56 -5.36 7.23
CA GLU A 102 -7.54 -5.90 8.13
C GLU A 102 -6.15 -5.36 7.80
N ALA A 103 -5.81 -5.28 6.51
CA ALA A 103 -4.54 -4.72 6.06
C ALA A 103 -4.40 -3.25 6.46
N LEU A 104 -5.47 -2.47 6.33
CA LEU A 104 -5.47 -1.06 6.69
C LEU A 104 -5.25 -0.87 8.19
N ASP A 105 -5.89 -1.70 9.01
CA ASP A 105 -5.68 -1.68 10.47
C ASP A 105 -4.25 -2.06 10.84
N LEU A 106 -3.67 -3.06 10.19
CA LEU A 106 -2.27 -3.46 10.38
C LEU A 106 -1.31 -2.34 10.00
N LEU A 107 -1.57 -1.67 8.88
CA LEU A 107 -0.76 -0.54 8.44
C LEU A 107 -0.77 0.57 9.48
N CYS A 108 -1.94 0.95 9.96
CA CYS A 108 -2.08 2.01 10.94
C CYS A 108 -1.39 1.67 12.27
N SER A 109 -1.58 0.45 12.77
CA SER A 109 -0.96 0.04 14.04
C SER A 109 0.56 -0.05 13.90
N THR A 110 1.05 -0.54 12.77
CA THR A 110 2.50 -0.64 12.53
C THR A 110 3.14 0.74 12.38
N ALA A 111 2.52 1.63 11.61
CA ALA A 111 3.01 2.99 11.44
C ALA A 111 3.06 3.73 12.78
N LYS A 112 2.02 3.58 13.58
CA LYS A 112 1.99 4.16 14.94
C LYS A 112 3.13 3.63 15.81
N SER A 113 3.36 2.32 15.79
CA SER A 113 4.47 1.70 16.54
C SER A 113 5.83 2.21 16.09
N ASN A 114 5.95 2.60 14.82
CA ASN A 114 7.18 3.15 14.25
C ASN A 114 7.30 4.67 14.43
N GLY A 115 6.39 5.30 15.17
CA GLY A 115 6.47 6.73 15.49
C GLY A 115 5.77 7.66 14.50
N VAL A 116 4.99 7.12 13.57
CA VAL A 116 4.22 7.94 12.64
C VAL A 116 2.98 8.48 13.35
N SER A 117 2.75 9.79 13.26
CA SER A 117 1.62 10.46 13.92
C SER A 117 0.39 10.56 13.02
N VAL A 118 0.59 10.74 11.73
CA VAL A 118 -0.50 10.94 10.76
C VAL A 118 -0.15 10.22 9.47
N LEU A 119 -1.10 9.46 8.93
CA LEU A 119 -0.98 8.85 7.62
C LEU A 119 -1.90 9.54 6.62
N TYR A 120 -1.41 9.72 5.40
CA TYR A 120 -2.17 10.27 4.27
C TYR A 120 -2.23 9.25 3.15
N ASP A 121 -3.26 9.31 2.33
CA ASP A 121 -3.32 8.56 1.08
C ASP A 121 -4.10 9.33 0.02
N ASP A 122 -3.54 9.39 -1.19
CA ASP A 122 -4.19 9.96 -2.38
C ASP A 122 -4.91 8.86 -3.11
N ILE A 123 -6.22 8.96 -3.24
CA ILE A 123 -7.02 7.91 -3.87
C ILE A 123 -7.88 8.52 -4.97
N ALA A 124 -7.99 7.83 -6.10
CA ALA A 124 -8.93 8.23 -7.14
C ALA A 124 -10.35 8.25 -6.56
N ILE A 125 -11.09 9.30 -6.85
CA ILE A 125 -12.44 9.52 -6.28
C ILE A 125 -13.40 8.36 -6.57
N ASP A 126 -13.25 7.72 -7.73
CA ASP A 126 -14.07 6.58 -8.14
C ASP A 126 -13.56 5.22 -7.62
N ASN A 127 -12.46 5.21 -6.86
CA ASN A 127 -11.95 3.97 -6.27
C ASN A 127 -12.85 3.54 -5.12
N PRO A 128 -13.38 2.31 -5.14
CA PRO A 128 -14.24 1.82 -4.06
C PRO A 128 -13.52 1.75 -2.70
N ALA A 129 -12.20 1.78 -2.67
CA ALA A 129 -11.43 1.79 -1.42
C ALA A 129 -11.64 3.07 -0.60
N VAL A 130 -12.12 4.16 -1.19
CA VAL A 130 -12.41 5.41 -0.44
C VAL A 130 -13.34 5.11 0.73
N SER A 131 -14.43 4.38 0.51
CA SER A 131 -15.37 4.05 1.59
C SER A 131 -14.72 3.17 2.66
N LEU A 132 -13.83 2.29 2.29
CA LEU A 132 -13.09 1.45 3.24
C LEU A 132 -12.20 2.32 4.15
N PHE A 133 -11.46 3.26 3.58
CA PHE A 133 -10.61 4.17 4.36
C PHE A 133 -11.44 5.01 5.32
N LEU A 134 -12.56 5.57 4.86
CA LEU A 134 -13.46 6.36 5.72
C LEU A 134 -14.01 5.51 6.86
N LYS A 135 -14.38 4.27 6.58
CA LYS A 135 -14.88 3.35 7.61
C LYS A 135 -13.83 3.02 8.67
N HIS A 136 -12.54 3.07 8.31
CA HIS A 136 -11.43 2.76 9.21
C HIS A 136 -10.79 4.00 9.83
N GLY A 137 -11.51 5.12 9.86
CA GLY A 137 -11.11 6.29 10.63
C GLY A 137 -10.36 7.37 9.85
N PHE A 138 -10.17 7.18 8.55
CA PHE A 138 -9.62 8.25 7.71
C PHE A 138 -10.69 9.30 7.46
N VAL A 139 -10.27 10.55 7.32
CA VAL A 139 -11.14 11.67 6.98
C VAL A 139 -10.60 12.39 5.76
N GLU A 140 -11.49 13.04 5.03
CA GLU A 140 -11.10 13.83 3.86
C GLU A 140 -10.35 15.09 4.31
N GLU A 141 -9.14 15.28 3.77
CA GLU A 141 -8.35 16.51 3.94
C GLU A 141 -8.65 17.52 2.84
N SER A 142 -8.66 17.04 1.60
CA SER A 142 -8.91 17.86 0.41
C SER A 142 -9.31 16.97 -0.76
N ARG A 143 -9.81 17.56 -1.83
CA ARG A 143 -10.11 16.84 -3.07
C ARG A 143 -9.97 17.72 -4.29
N THR A 144 -9.71 17.08 -5.41
CA THR A 144 -9.86 17.63 -6.75
C THR A 144 -11.03 16.92 -7.44
N GLU A 145 -11.24 17.17 -8.73
CA GLU A 145 -12.26 16.45 -9.49
C GLU A 145 -11.96 14.96 -9.64
N GLU A 146 -10.69 14.55 -9.51
CA GLU A 146 -10.27 13.18 -9.78
C GLU A 146 -9.73 12.45 -8.56
N ILE A 147 -9.21 13.18 -7.56
CA ILE A 147 -8.47 12.60 -6.44
C ILE A 147 -8.97 13.16 -5.12
N ILE A 148 -9.07 12.29 -4.13
CA ILE A 148 -9.35 12.66 -2.75
C ILE A 148 -8.11 12.36 -1.90
N LEU A 149 -7.69 13.33 -1.11
CA LEU A 149 -6.63 13.15 -0.11
C LEU A 149 -7.29 12.84 1.23
N LEU A 150 -6.97 11.65 1.75
CA LEU A 150 -7.48 11.19 3.04
C LEU A 150 -6.36 11.21 4.06
N LYS A 151 -6.71 11.44 5.33
CA LYS A 151 -5.74 11.37 6.43
C LYS A 151 -6.33 10.69 7.65
N LYS A 152 -5.44 10.15 8.48
CA LYS A 152 -5.81 9.59 9.78
C LYS A 152 -4.73 9.94 10.81
N GLU A 153 -5.14 10.52 11.91
CA GLU A 153 -4.29 10.69 13.09
C GLU A 153 -4.21 9.35 13.83
N LEU A 154 -3.00 8.91 14.13
CA LEU A 154 -2.75 7.58 14.72
C LEU A 154 -2.65 7.57 16.26
#